data_9eb4a03442cff010ef303229c5528061
#
_entry.id   9eb4a03442cff010ef303229c5528061
#
_cell.length_a   1.000
_cell.length_b   1.000
_cell.length_c   1.000
_cell.angle_alpha   90.00
_cell.angle_beta   90.00
_cell.angle_gamma   90.00
#
_symmetry.space_group_name_H-M   'P 1'
#
loop_
_entity.id
_entity.type
_entity.pdbx_description
1 polymer ?
#
loop_
_entity_poly.entity_id
_entity_poly.type
_entity_poly.pdbx_seq_one_letter_code
_entity_poly.pdbx_strand_id
1 'polypeptide(L)'
;MKKILITGINGFVGSNFTNSWSKNHKLFGVDILQPEKEGVERTFAWEDLHKLTPVDAIVHLAGKAHDTKNQSVAQSYFDINTGLTQKIFDFFLQSDAKTFVFFSSVKAAADSVPGDVLTEDVVPAPVGPYGESKIRAEEYILKKLSALPCDSDKRVFILRPCMIHGPGNKGNLNLLYNVVSKGIPWPLGAFDNRRS
;
A
#
# COMPACT_ATOMS: atom_id res chain seq x y z
N MET A 1 10.44 19.18 11.20
CA MET A 1 9.34 18.61 10.41
C MET A 1 9.93 17.89 9.20
N LYS A 2 9.51 16.66 8.95
CA LYS A 2 9.92 15.91 7.75
C LYS A 2 9.00 16.23 6.58
N LYS A 3 9.54 16.22 5.36
CA LYS A 3 8.78 16.29 4.12
C LYS A 3 8.52 14.88 3.61
N ILE A 4 7.27 14.50 3.44
CA ILE A 4 6.87 13.13 3.09
C ILE A 4 6.03 13.16 1.82
N LEU A 5 6.41 12.39 0.82
CA LEU A 5 5.59 12.13 -0.35
C LEU A 5 4.73 10.89 -0.11
N ILE A 6 3.45 10.99 -0.41
CA ILE A 6 2.49 9.89 -0.28
C ILE A 6 1.84 9.66 -1.63
N THR A 7 2.02 8.48 -2.21
CA THR A 7 1.27 8.11 -3.41
C THR A 7 -0.05 7.45 -3.03
N GLY A 8 -1.11 7.67 -3.79
CA GLY A 8 -2.46 7.22 -3.41
C GLY A 8 -3.03 7.98 -2.21
N ILE A 9 -2.69 9.26 -2.10
CA ILE A 9 -3.02 10.11 -0.95
C ILE A 9 -4.53 10.30 -0.76
N ASN A 10 -5.33 10.17 -1.81
CA ASN A 10 -6.78 10.26 -1.75
C ASN A 10 -7.46 8.93 -1.42
N GLY A 11 -6.70 7.84 -1.38
CA GLY A 11 -7.19 6.53 -0.98
C GLY A 11 -7.53 6.45 0.51
N PHE A 12 -8.09 5.31 0.92
CA PHE A 12 -8.46 5.05 2.32
C PHE A 12 -7.27 5.21 3.29
N VAL A 13 -6.16 4.53 3.01
CA VAL A 13 -4.97 4.60 3.88
C VAL A 13 -4.33 5.98 3.82
N GLY A 14 -4.21 6.57 2.62
CA GLY A 14 -3.64 7.89 2.41
C GLY A 14 -4.39 8.99 3.17
N SER A 15 -5.72 8.93 3.19
CA SER A 15 -6.54 9.89 3.94
C SER A 15 -6.35 9.78 5.45
N ASN A 16 -6.33 8.56 5.98
CA ASN A 16 -6.07 8.33 7.40
C ASN A 16 -4.65 8.76 7.80
N PHE A 17 -3.67 8.51 6.92
CA PHE A 17 -2.28 8.94 7.12
C PHE A 17 -2.19 10.47 7.17
N THR A 18 -2.86 11.16 6.23
CA THR A 18 -2.91 12.63 6.21
C THR A 18 -3.47 13.17 7.52
N ASN A 19 -4.62 12.68 7.97
CA ASN A 19 -5.27 13.11 9.20
C ASN A 19 -4.36 12.97 10.44
N SER A 20 -3.55 11.92 10.48
CA SER A 20 -2.68 11.63 11.62
C SER A 20 -1.36 12.41 11.60
N TRP A 21 -0.80 12.68 10.42
CA TRP A 21 0.58 13.13 10.27
C TRP A 21 0.75 14.56 9.80
N SER A 22 -0.30 15.20 9.23
CA SER A 22 -0.23 16.57 8.72
C SER A 22 0.16 17.61 9.77
N LYS A 23 -0.18 17.39 11.04
CA LYS A 23 0.19 18.29 12.14
C LYS A 23 1.70 18.33 12.43
N ASN A 24 2.41 17.23 12.14
CA ASN A 24 3.82 17.06 12.53
C ASN A 24 4.77 17.02 11.33
N HIS A 25 4.25 16.90 10.11
CA HIS A 25 5.03 16.76 8.89
C HIS A 25 4.43 17.58 7.74
N LYS A 26 5.26 17.94 6.76
CA LYS A 26 4.81 18.50 5.50
C LYS A 26 4.53 17.36 4.53
N LEU A 27 3.27 17.23 4.13
CA LEU A 27 2.81 16.13 3.27
C LEU A 27 2.62 16.62 1.84
N PHE A 28 3.13 15.84 0.91
CA PHE A 28 2.93 15.98 -0.53
C PHE A 28 2.23 14.74 -1.04
N GLY A 29 1.36 14.89 -2.01
CA GLY A 29 0.61 13.79 -2.61
C GLY A 29 1.02 13.48 -4.04
N VAL A 30 0.86 12.23 -4.45
CA VAL A 30 0.76 11.82 -5.86
C VAL A 30 -0.49 10.97 -6.02
N ASP A 31 -1.35 11.38 -6.95
CA ASP A 31 -2.57 10.64 -7.24
C ASP A 31 -3.04 10.89 -8.68
N ILE A 32 -4.03 10.13 -9.14
CA ILE A 32 -4.69 10.33 -10.44
C ILE A 32 -5.47 11.66 -10.43
N LEU A 33 -6.16 11.94 -9.32
CA LEU A 33 -6.87 13.18 -9.08
C LEU A 33 -6.06 14.06 -8.14
N GLN A 34 -6.03 15.37 -8.40
CA GLN A 34 -5.25 16.32 -7.61
C GLN A 34 -6.15 17.40 -6.96
N PRO A 35 -7.20 17.02 -6.22
CA PRO A 35 -7.98 18.00 -5.47
C PRO A 35 -7.11 18.65 -4.38
N GLU A 36 -7.45 19.86 -4.01
CA GLU A 36 -6.95 20.44 -2.78
C GLU A 36 -7.38 19.58 -1.60
N LYS A 37 -6.45 19.30 -0.70
CA LYS A 37 -6.69 18.43 0.45
C LYS A 37 -6.09 19.06 1.69
N GLU A 38 -6.93 19.24 2.71
CA GLU A 38 -6.48 19.77 3.99
C GLU A 38 -5.33 18.92 4.56
N GLY A 39 -4.31 19.61 5.05
CA GLY A 39 -3.11 18.94 5.60
C GLY A 39 -2.11 18.43 4.55
N VAL A 40 -2.33 18.71 3.26
CA VAL A 40 -1.42 18.37 2.16
C VAL A 40 -0.98 19.67 1.48
N GLU A 41 0.32 19.88 1.36
CA GLU A 41 0.90 21.08 0.72
C GLU A 41 0.52 21.14 -0.77
N ARG A 42 0.63 20.02 -1.46
CA ARG A 42 0.27 19.87 -2.88
C ARG A 42 0.13 18.41 -3.28
N THR A 43 -0.83 18.12 -4.15
CA THR A 43 -0.93 16.82 -4.84
C THR A 43 -0.49 16.97 -6.30
N PHE A 44 0.41 16.09 -6.74
CA PHE A 44 0.96 16.05 -8.09
C PHE A 44 0.32 14.93 -8.90
N ALA A 45 0.28 15.10 -10.21
CA ALA A 45 0.05 14.00 -11.14
C ALA A 45 1.29 13.08 -11.22
N TRP A 46 1.12 11.86 -11.67
CA TRP A 46 2.23 10.91 -11.87
C TRP A 46 3.27 11.36 -12.90
N GLU A 47 2.87 12.22 -13.82
CA GLU A 47 3.72 12.81 -14.84
C GLU A 47 4.57 13.97 -14.29
N ASP A 48 4.10 14.56 -13.20
CA ASP A 48 4.68 15.78 -12.60
C ASP A 48 5.65 15.49 -11.45
N LEU A 49 6.05 14.24 -11.24
CA LEU A 49 7.03 13.86 -10.19
C LEU A 49 8.34 14.68 -10.26
N HIS A 50 8.76 15.06 -11.46
CA HIS A 50 9.94 15.89 -11.69
C HIS A 50 9.83 17.32 -11.10
N LYS A 51 8.59 17.79 -10.80
CA LYS A 51 8.31 19.11 -10.21
C LYS A 51 8.32 19.06 -8.68
N LEU A 52 8.48 17.87 -8.09
CA LEU A 52 8.48 17.71 -6.65
C LEU A 52 9.73 18.33 -6.03
N THR A 53 9.54 19.11 -4.97
CA THR A 53 10.66 19.57 -4.15
C THR A 53 11.29 18.39 -3.39
N PRO A 54 12.57 18.46 -2.99
CA PRO A 54 13.20 17.37 -2.23
C PRO A 54 12.37 16.97 -1.01
N VAL A 55 12.20 15.68 -0.83
CA VAL A 55 11.48 15.06 0.30
C VAL A 55 12.41 14.11 1.07
N ASP A 56 12.12 13.91 2.36
CA ASP A 56 12.89 13.03 3.24
C ASP A 56 12.49 11.55 3.08
N ALA A 57 11.20 11.31 2.79
CA ALA A 57 10.65 9.98 2.71
C ALA A 57 9.53 9.87 1.66
N ILE A 58 9.36 8.67 1.13
CA ILE A 58 8.25 8.32 0.23
C ILE A 58 7.46 7.16 0.84
N VAL A 59 6.15 7.33 0.95
CA VAL A 59 5.20 6.29 1.38
C VAL A 59 4.34 5.92 0.19
N HIS A 60 4.55 4.72 -0.34
CA HIS A 60 3.86 4.24 -1.53
C HIS A 60 2.62 3.42 -1.15
N LEU A 61 1.46 4.08 -1.22
CA LEU A 61 0.14 3.51 -0.94
C LEU A 61 -0.69 3.30 -2.20
N ALA A 62 -0.31 3.93 -3.32
CA ALA A 62 -1.04 3.77 -4.58
C ALA A 62 -1.04 2.30 -5.00
N GLY A 63 -2.21 1.82 -5.33
CA GLY A 63 -2.37 0.44 -5.76
C GLY A 63 -3.84 0.11 -5.98
N LYS A 64 -4.08 -0.86 -6.83
CA LYS A 64 -5.38 -1.45 -7.07
C LYS A 64 -5.56 -2.60 -6.06
N ALA A 65 -6.48 -2.42 -5.12
CA ALA A 65 -6.93 -3.47 -4.22
C ALA A 65 -8.11 -4.24 -4.84
N HIS A 66 -8.76 -5.10 -4.06
CA HIS A 66 -9.85 -5.95 -4.53
C HIS A 66 -10.88 -5.23 -5.39
N ASP A 67 -11.10 -5.76 -6.60
CA ASP A 67 -12.30 -5.54 -7.36
C ASP A 67 -13.37 -6.55 -6.88
N THR A 68 -14.20 -6.11 -5.94
CA THR A 68 -15.30 -6.92 -5.41
C THR A 68 -16.32 -7.34 -6.47
N LYS A 69 -16.29 -6.70 -7.64
CA LYS A 69 -17.18 -6.99 -8.78
C LYS A 69 -16.53 -7.90 -9.82
N ASN A 70 -15.25 -8.27 -9.63
CA ASN A 70 -14.49 -9.13 -10.54
C ASN A 70 -14.47 -8.65 -12.02
N GLN A 71 -14.59 -7.33 -12.24
CA GLN A 71 -14.70 -6.71 -13.57
C GLN A 71 -13.36 -6.24 -14.14
N SER A 72 -12.30 -6.30 -13.34
CA SER A 72 -11.00 -5.84 -13.78
C SER A 72 -10.24 -6.90 -14.55
N VAL A 73 -9.71 -6.50 -15.70
CA VAL A 73 -8.75 -7.32 -16.45
C VAL A 73 -7.50 -7.52 -15.57
N ALA A 74 -6.98 -8.74 -15.50
CA ALA A 74 -5.81 -9.10 -14.72
C ALA A 74 -4.62 -8.15 -14.97
N GLN A 75 -4.40 -7.76 -16.22
CA GLN A 75 -3.33 -6.84 -16.62
C GLN A 75 -3.35 -5.51 -15.85
N SER A 76 -4.53 -4.97 -15.54
CA SER A 76 -4.64 -3.72 -14.81
C SER A 76 -4.06 -3.76 -13.40
N TYR A 77 -3.98 -4.95 -12.76
CA TYR A 77 -3.28 -5.10 -11.49
C TYR A 77 -1.76 -4.96 -11.65
N PHE A 78 -1.21 -5.53 -12.72
CA PHE A 78 0.22 -5.41 -13.00
C PHE A 78 0.61 -3.99 -13.40
N ASP A 79 -0.18 -3.35 -14.25
CA ASP A 79 0.09 -1.98 -14.69
C ASP A 79 0.10 -1.01 -13.50
N ILE A 80 -0.86 -1.17 -12.57
CA ILE A 80 -1.00 -0.28 -11.43
C ILE A 80 -0.07 -0.71 -10.28
N ASN A 81 -0.16 -1.96 -9.80
CA ASN A 81 0.59 -2.35 -8.60
C ASN A 81 2.08 -2.53 -8.88
N THR A 82 2.44 -3.13 -10.01
CA THR A 82 3.85 -3.31 -10.38
C THR A 82 4.39 -2.08 -11.09
N GLY A 83 3.69 -1.58 -12.11
CA GLY A 83 4.18 -0.48 -12.95
C GLY A 83 4.35 0.84 -12.17
N LEU A 84 3.37 1.25 -11.35
CA LEU A 84 3.52 2.46 -10.55
C LEU A 84 4.58 2.29 -9.45
N THR A 85 4.72 1.09 -8.88
CA THR A 85 5.80 0.82 -7.92
C THR A 85 7.18 0.97 -8.56
N GLN A 86 7.38 0.44 -9.77
CA GLN A 86 8.61 0.61 -10.52
C GLN A 86 8.91 2.09 -10.74
N LYS A 87 7.92 2.85 -11.24
CA LYS A 87 8.07 4.29 -11.51
C LYS A 87 8.45 5.09 -10.27
N ILE A 88 7.77 4.89 -9.15
CA ILE A 88 8.05 5.66 -7.93
C ILE A 88 9.32 5.19 -7.23
N PHE A 89 9.68 3.91 -7.34
CA PHE A 89 10.89 3.39 -6.76
C PHE A 89 12.13 3.85 -7.53
N ASP A 90 12.08 3.88 -8.86
CA ASP A 90 13.17 4.46 -9.68
C ASP A 90 13.33 5.96 -9.39
N PHE A 91 12.23 6.70 -9.20
CA PHE A 91 12.27 8.08 -8.73
C PHE A 91 12.93 8.18 -7.34
N PHE A 92 12.56 7.32 -6.40
CA PHE A 92 13.18 7.28 -5.07
C PHE A 92 14.70 7.09 -5.14
N LEU A 93 15.16 6.15 -5.96
CA LEU A 93 16.59 5.87 -6.10
C LEU A 93 17.39 7.08 -6.63
N GLN A 94 16.79 7.90 -7.48
CA GLN A 94 17.39 9.10 -8.06
C GLN A 94 17.21 10.36 -7.19
N SER A 95 16.32 10.34 -6.20
CA SER A 95 16.00 11.47 -5.34
C SER A 95 16.90 11.53 -4.10
N ASP A 96 16.84 12.65 -3.36
CA ASP A 96 17.51 12.79 -2.05
C ASP A 96 16.78 12.09 -0.90
N ALA A 97 15.60 11.52 -1.14
CA ALA A 97 14.84 10.81 -0.13
C ALA A 97 15.64 9.62 0.43
N LYS A 98 15.64 9.47 1.75
CA LYS A 98 16.40 8.42 2.46
C LYS A 98 15.55 7.19 2.80
N THR A 99 14.23 7.35 2.83
CA THR A 99 13.32 6.30 3.29
C THR A 99 12.22 6.06 2.27
N PHE A 100 12.02 4.79 1.94
CA PHE A 100 10.91 4.32 1.12
C PHE A 100 10.10 3.28 1.88
N VAL A 101 8.80 3.50 1.99
CA VAL A 101 7.86 2.56 2.63
C VAL A 101 6.88 2.08 1.57
N PHE A 102 6.88 0.79 1.28
CA PHE A 102 5.98 0.15 0.33
C PHE A 102 4.89 -0.64 1.05
N PHE A 103 3.63 -0.31 0.77
CA PHE A 103 2.49 -1.07 1.23
C PHE A 103 2.19 -2.19 0.23
N SER A 104 2.75 -3.35 0.52
CA SER A 104 2.42 -4.61 -0.14
C SER A 104 1.13 -5.21 0.44
N SER A 105 1.06 -6.50 0.60
CA SER A 105 -0.06 -7.23 1.19
C SER A 105 0.40 -8.61 1.64
N VAL A 106 -0.23 -9.17 2.66
CA VAL A 106 -0.06 -10.59 3.01
C VAL A 106 -0.40 -11.50 1.81
N LYS A 107 -1.29 -11.08 0.91
CA LYS A 107 -1.62 -11.79 -0.33
C LYS A 107 -0.45 -11.92 -1.32
N ALA A 108 0.60 -11.11 -1.18
CA ALA A 108 1.84 -11.29 -1.93
C ALA A 108 2.62 -12.52 -1.45
N ALA A 109 2.47 -12.87 -0.17
CA ALA A 109 3.12 -14.03 0.42
C ALA A 109 2.30 -15.31 0.27
N ALA A 110 1.02 -15.27 0.67
CA ALA A 110 0.16 -16.46 0.63
C ALA A 110 -1.33 -16.08 0.60
N ASP A 111 -2.14 -16.99 0.08
CA ASP A 111 -3.61 -16.87 0.12
C ASP A 111 -4.20 -17.51 1.38
N SER A 112 -3.54 -18.49 1.93
CA SER A 112 -3.89 -19.16 3.17
C SER A 112 -2.63 -19.38 4.02
N VAL A 113 -2.81 -19.57 5.33
CA VAL A 113 -1.71 -19.83 6.26
C VAL A 113 -1.49 -21.34 6.33
N PRO A 114 -0.33 -21.86 5.85
CA PRO A 114 0.03 -23.23 6.11
C PRO A 114 0.46 -23.37 7.60
N GLY A 115 -0.36 -24.05 8.40
CA GLY A 115 -0.14 -24.14 9.85
C GLY A 115 -0.80 -23.01 10.63
N ASP A 116 -0.20 -22.62 11.76
CA ASP A 116 -0.80 -21.67 12.70
C ASP A 116 -0.39 -20.21 12.47
N VAL A 117 0.79 -19.96 11.90
CA VAL A 117 1.38 -18.62 11.77
C VAL A 117 2.05 -18.47 10.40
N LEU A 118 1.82 -17.34 9.75
CA LEU A 118 2.55 -16.91 8.58
C LEU A 118 3.67 -15.96 9.00
N THR A 119 4.93 -16.34 8.74
CA THR A 119 6.12 -15.53 9.05
C THR A 119 6.69 -14.87 7.80
N GLU A 120 7.65 -13.96 7.96
CA GLU A 120 8.35 -13.30 6.86
C GLU A 120 9.19 -14.27 6.00
N ASP A 121 9.58 -15.42 6.56
CA ASP A 121 10.41 -16.42 5.88
C ASP A 121 9.62 -17.33 4.94
N VAL A 122 8.30 -17.16 4.85
CA VAL A 122 7.48 -17.96 3.95
C VAL A 122 7.91 -17.78 2.50
N VAL A 123 8.03 -18.88 1.77
CA VAL A 123 8.24 -18.83 0.33
C VAL A 123 6.96 -18.28 -0.31
N PRO A 124 7.03 -17.15 -1.03
CA PRO A 124 5.83 -16.56 -1.60
C PRO A 124 5.12 -17.48 -2.60
N ALA A 125 3.83 -17.67 -2.38
CA ALA A 125 2.94 -18.43 -3.26
C ALA A 125 1.61 -17.68 -3.44
N PRO A 126 1.62 -16.50 -4.09
CA PRO A 126 0.43 -15.69 -4.28
C PRO A 126 -0.58 -16.39 -5.20
N VAL A 127 -1.87 -16.17 -4.94
CA VAL A 127 -2.96 -16.66 -5.78
C VAL A 127 -3.71 -15.47 -6.38
N GLY A 128 -3.76 -15.46 -7.72
CA GLY A 128 -4.46 -14.45 -8.50
C GLY A 128 -3.72 -13.13 -8.70
N PRO A 129 -4.22 -12.30 -9.63
CA PRO A 129 -3.49 -11.17 -10.20
C PRO A 129 -3.12 -10.09 -9.18
N TYR A 130 -3.91 -9.93 -8.10
CA TYR A 130 -3.59 -8.98 -7.05
C TYR A 130 -2.31 -9.39 -6.28
N GLY A 131 -2.29 -10.61 -5.72
CA GLY A 131 -1.12 -11.11 -4.99
C GLY A 131 0.12 -11.18 -5.87
N GLU A 132 -0.04 -11.71 -7.10
CA GLU A 132 1.03 -11.80 -8.09
C GLU A 132 1.60 -10.44 -8.49
N SER A 133 0.77 -9.42 -8.65
CA SER A 133 1.24 -8.07 -8.96
C SER A 133 1.99 -7.42 -7.81
N LYS A 134 1.59 -7.72 -6.56
CA LYS A 134 2.27 -7.22 -5.36
C LYS A 134 3.63 -7.89 -5.16
N ILE A 135 3.73 -9.21 -5.30
CA ILE A 135 5.02 -9.89 -5.17
C ILE A 135 6.01 -9.45 -6.27
N ARG A 136 5.56 -9.28 -7.51
CA ARG A 136 6.43 -8.73 -8.57
C ARG A 136 6.94 -7.33 -8.27
N ALA A 137 6.13 -6.51 -7.60
CA ALA A 137 6.58 -5.19 -7.14
C ALA A 137 7.66 -5.31 -6.05
N GLU A 138 7.51 -6.23 -5.09
CA GLU A 138 8.52 -6.50 -4.06
C GLU A 138 9.82 -7.02 -4.68
N GLU A 139 9.75 -7.98 -5.60
CA GLU A 139 10.90 -8.54 -6.32
C GLU A 139 11.68 -7.46 -7.07
N TYR A 140 10.95 -6.53 -7.72
CA TYR A 140 11.58 -5.38 -8.37
C TYR A 140 12.36 -4.51 -7.37
N ILE A 141 11.73 -4.16 -6.25
CA ILE A 141 12.36 -3.37 -5.19
C ILE A 141 13.62 -4.07 -4.68
N LEU A 142 13.52 -5.35 -4.30
CA LEU A 142 14.62 -6.13 -3.76
C LEU A 142 15.78 -6.29 -4.75
N LYS A 143 15.47 -6.54 -6.04
CA LYS A 143 16.47 -6.59 -7.11
C LYS A 143 17.23 -5.27 -7.26
N LYS A 144 16.53 -4.15 -7.21
CA LYS A 144 17.19 -2.82 -7.31
C LYS A 144 18.01 -2.50 -6.07
N LEU A 145 17.54 -2.88 -4.88
CA LEU A 145 18.29 -2.70 -3.62
C LEU A 145 19.59 -3.50 -3.61
N SER A 146 19.58 -4.75 -4.08
CA SER A 146 20.78 -5.58 -4.13
C SER A 146 21.87 -5.03 -5.07
N ALA A 147 21.50 -4.13 -5.97
CA ALA A 147 22.44 -3.45 -6.88
C ALA A 147 22.96 -2.12 -6.34
N LEU A 148 22.50 -1.65 -5.17
CA LEU A 148 23.00 -0.44 -4.56
C LEU A 148 24.38 -0.67 -3.90
N PRO A 149 25.23 0.37 -3.83
CA PRO A 149 26.46 0.32 -3.05
C PRO A 149 26.19 -0.02 -1.57
N CYS A 150 27.10 -0.74 -0.93
CA CYS A 150 26.97 -1.16 0.48
C CYS A 150 26.92 0.02 1.47
N ASP A 151 27.44 1.18 1.09
CA ASP A 151 27.42 2.42 1.86
C ASP A 151 26.21 3.32 1.54
N SER A 152 25.27 2.84 0.75
CA SER A 152 24.03 3.57 0.47
C SER A 152 23.25 3.85 1.74
N ASP A 153 22.82 5.11 1.91
CA ASP A 153 21.98 5.54 3.03
C ASP A 153 20.47 5.39 2.77
N LYS A 154 20.10 4.74 1.66
CA LYS A 154 18.72 4.42 1.32
C LYS A 154 18.17 3.29 2.21
N ARG A 155 17.03 3.52 2.82
CA ARG A 155 16.32 2.54 3.65
C ARG A 155 14.97 2.22 3.04
N VAL A 156 14.65 0.94 2.93
CA VAL A 156 13.40 0.47 2.34
C VAL A 156 12.68 -0.46 3.32
N PHE A 157 11.39 -0.22 3.49
CA PHE A 157 10.50 -1.03 4.30
C PHE A 157 9.38 -1.56 3.43
N ILE A 158 9.23 -2.87 3.37
CA ILE A 158 8.11 -3.55 2.68
C ILE A 158 7.16 -4.05 3.76
N LEU A 159 5.95 -3.50 3.79
CA LEU A 159 4.92 -3.88 4.73
C LEU A 159 3.91 -4.80 4.03
N ARG A 160 3.61 -5.94 4.63
CA ARG A 160 2.58 -6.89 4.17
C ARG A 160 1.39 -6.91 5.14
N PRO A 161 0.56 -5.85 5.15
CA PRO A 161 -0.58 -5.81 6.04
C PRO A 161 -1.61 -6.87 5.66
N CYS A 162 -2.28 -7.44 6.68
CA CYS A 162 -3.39 -8.38 6.49
C CYS A 162 -4.65 -7.62 6.10
N MET A 163 -5.30 -7.01 7.08
CA MET A 163 -6.51 -6.25 6.90
C MET A 163 -6.37 -4.89 7.58
N ILE A 164 -6.52 -3.81 6.81
CA ILE A 164 -6.40 -2.44 7.33
C ILE A 164 -7.79 -1.94 7.69
N HIS A 165 -7.94 -1.45 8.93
CA HIS A 165 -9.18 -0.92 9.47
C HIS A 165 -9.03 0.56 9.81
N GLY A 166 -10.15 1.27 9.85
CA GLY A 166 -10.19 2.66 10.26
C GLY A 166 -11.36 3.43 9.67
N PRO A 167 -11.50 4.71 10.00
CA PRO A 167 -12.54 5.57 9.45
C PRO A 167 -12.50 5.62 7.92
N GLY A 168 -13.66 5.42 7.29
CA GLY A 168 -13.78 5.40 5.83
C GLY A 168 -13.47 4.06 5.15
N ASN A 169 -13.20 3.00 5.90
CA ASN A 169 -13.04 1.66 5.33
C ASN A 169 -14.35 1.19 4.66
N LYS A 170 -14.22 0.63 3.44
CA LYS A 170 -15.35 0.07 2.66
C LYS A 170 -15.31 -1.45 2.58
N GLY A 171 -14.47 -2.11 3.37
CA GLY A 171 -14.28 -3.56 3.33
C GLY A 171 -15.36 -4.37 4.06
N ASN A 172 -15.26 -5.70 3.96
CA ASN A 172 -16.21 -6.67 4.51
C ASN A 172 -16.40 -6.57 6.03
N LEU A 173 -15.44 -6.00 6.77
CA LEU A 173 -15.57 -5.81 8.21
C LEU A 173 -16.72 -4.86 8.57
N ASN A 174 -17.00 -3.86 7.73
CA ASN A 174 -18.15 -2.96 7.96
C ASN A 174 -19.49 -3.70 7.78
N LEU A 175 -19.53 -4.67 6.87
CA LEU A 175 -20.72 -5.52 6.73
C LEU A 175 -20.92 -6.38 7.98
N LEU A 176 -19.85 -6.98 8.48
CA LEU A 176 -19.87 -7.75 9.73
C LEU A 176 -20.28 -6.87 10.92
N TYR A 177 -19.68 -5.70 11.05
CA TYR A 177 -20.05 -4.74 12.09
C TYR A 177 -21.54 -4.37 12.05
N ASN A 178 -22.06 -4.11 10.85
CA ASN A 178 -23.49 -3.79 10.67
C ASN A 178 -24.43 -4.95 11.03
N VAL A 179 -24.00 -6.19 10.83
CA VAL A 179 -24.76 -7.39 11.25
C VAL A 179 -24.78 -7.50 12.78
N VAL A 180 -23.59 -7.41 13.39
CA VAL A 180 -23.43 -7.52 14.84
C VAL A 180 -24.12 -6.38 15.58
N SER A 181 -23.99 -5.13 15.11
CA SER A 181 -24.61 -3.95 15.73
C SER A 181 -26.13 -3.97 15.73
N LYS A 182 -26.73 -4.73 14.81
CA LYS A 182 -28.19 -4.95 14.74
C LYS A 182 -28.66 -6.13 15.59
N GLY A 183 -27.77 -6.77 16.36
CA GLY A 183 -28.11 -7.94 17.19
C GLY A 183 -28.48 -9.18 16.37
N ILE A 184 -28.12 -9.23 15.08
CA ILE A 184 -28.42 -10.39 14.23
C ILE A 184 -27.46 -11.52 14.61
N PRO A 185 -27.95 -12.73 14.96
CA PRO A 185 -27.09 -13.86 15.26
C PRO A 185 -26.16 -14.18 14.09
N TRP A 186 -24.87 -14.40 14.39
CA TRP A 186 -23.89 -14.72 13.36
C TRP A 186 -24.06 -16.15 12.85
N PRO A 187 -24.56 -16.38 11.61
CA PRO A 187 -24.94 -17.72 11.15
C PRO A 187 -23.73 -18.66 10.95
N LEU A 188 -22.52 -18.08 10.89
CA LEU A 188 -21.26 -18.84 10.72
C LEU A 188 -20.50 -19.05 12.03
N GLY A 189 -21.11 -18.75 13.19
CA GLY A 189 -20.47 -18.90 14.51
C GLY A 189 -20.10 -20.33 14.88
N ALA A 190 -20.68 -21.34 14.19
CA ALA A 190 -20.32 -22.73 14.37
C ALA A 190 -19.01 -23.16 13.65
N PHE A 191 -18.45 -22.29 12.80
CA PHE A 191 -17.21 -22.55 12.08
C PHE A 191 -16.03 -21.90 12.79
N ASP A 192 -14.99 -22.67 13.10
CA ASP A 192 -13.73 -22.15 13.66
C ASP A 192 -12.92 -21.43 12.56
N ASN A 193 -13.34 -20.20 12.24
CA ASN A 193 -12.66 -19.34 11.29
C ASN A 193 -11.64 -18.46 11.99
N ARG A 194 -10.37 -18.74 11.78
CA ARG A 194 -9.25 -17.93 12.27
C ARG A 194 -8.82 -16.95 11.17
N ARG A 195 -8.92 -15.65 11.44
CA ARG A 195 -8.37 -14.59 10.59
C ARG A 195 -7.60 -13.62 11.47
N SER A 196 -6.39 -13.32 11.08
CA SER A 196 -5.58 -12.23 11.64
C SER A 196 -5.97 -10.90 11.02
#